data_a18c3b016efe844850f410f799be7b65
#
_entry.id   a18c3b016efe844850f410f799be7b65
#
_cell.length_a   1.000
_cell.length_b   1.000
_cell.length_c   1.000
_cell.angle_alpha   90.00
_cell.angle_beta   90.00
_cell.angle_gamma   90.00
#
_symmetry.space_group_name_H-M   'P 1'
#
loop_
_entity.id
_entity.type
_entity.pdbx_description
1 polymer ?
#
loop_
_entity_poly.entity_id
_entity_poly.type
_entity_poly.pdbx_seq_one_letter_code
_entity_poly.pdbx_strand_id
1 'polypeptide(L)'
;MTLGQTLRLRLQDESGLSLVELLIAIVTSLVVVAALMGLLVVSQHQTVLLRDVGQATQSGRTAMTRIVDEVHSACLAKEFAPVQKESTASKLVLVNAYSNEAEIKSGERTREDIITFNKAKGTLTDETLTSTGGEYPEFAFQAPGKGTRTVIGSNITETKQGELKLPIFRYYEYAETPEPDNSTEASSTLKETTKVPAEKGEGKTIAGVGIAFTAAPASGLETVGRSVNLNTFATLAFSAPFSEPKVEDGPCR
;
A
#
# COMPACT_ATOMS: atom_id res chain seq x y z
N MET A 1 -30.43 64.76 -26.40
CA MET A 1 -31.27 64.09 -25.41
C MET A 1 -30.35 63.15 -24.66
N THR A 2 -29.99 63.52 -23.44
CA THR A 2 -28.91 62.91 -22.65
C THR A 2 -29.46 61.65 -21.89
N LEU A 3 -28.67 60.59 -21.90
CA LEU A 3 -28.94 59.30 -21.22
C LEU A 3 -29.38 59.44 -19.73
N GLY A 4 -29.09 60.58 -19.09
CA GLY A 4 -29.45 60.87 -17.71
C GLY A 4 -30.93 61.21 -17.49
N GLN A 5 -31.70 61.54 -18.50
CA GLN A 5 -33.13 61.81 -18.34
C GLN A 5 -34.02 60.60 -18.41
N THR A 6 -33.62 59.56 -19.15
CA THR A 6 -34.38 58.29 -19.21
C THR A 6 -34.21 57.44 -17.95
N LEU A 7 -33.11 57.57 -17.18
CA LEU A 7 -32.91 56.86 -15.95
C LEU A 7 -33.75 57.47 -14.77
N ARG A 8 -33.97 58.81 -14.80
CA ARG A 8 -34.75 59.45 -13.73
C ARG A 8 -36.24 59.21 -13.84
N LEU A 9 -36.79 58.94 -15.02
CA LEU A 9 -38.21 58.67 -15.20
C LEU A 9 -38.64 57.25 -14.73
N ARG A 10 -37.69 56.33 -14.55
CA ARG A 10 -37.99 54.99 -14.03
C ARG A 10 -37.95 54.90 -12.48
N LEU A 11 -37.45 55.89 -11.79
CA LEU A 11 -37.38 55.89 -10.34
C LEU A 11 -38.54 56.60 -9.64
N GLN A 12 -39.53 57.12 -10.40
CA GLN A 12 -40.69 57.84 -9.88
C GLN A 12 -41.98 57.03 -9.92
N ASP A 13 -41.94 55.78 -10.34
CA ASP A 13 -43.11 54.87 -10.22
C ASP A 13 -43.11 54.25 -8.84
N GLU A 14 -43.47 55.04 -7.79
CA GLU A 14 -43.73 54.58 -6.43
C GLU A 14 -45.11 53.89 -6.37
N SER A 15 -45.34 52.91 -7.25
CA SER A 15 -46.44 51.94 -7.07
C SER A 15 -46.03 51.01 -5.92
N GLY A 16 -46.56 51.30 -4.73
CA GLY A 16 -46.33 50.48 -3.56
C GLY A 16 -46.65 49.03 -3.85
N LEU A 17 -45.73 48.12 -3.47
CA LEU A 17 -45.92 46.67 -3.60
C LEU A 17 -47.24 46.24 -2.96
N SER A 18 -48.06 45.57 -3.71
CA SER A 18 -49.29 44.97 -3.20
C SER A 18 -48.95 43.95 -2.14
N LEU A 19 -49.71 43.88 -1.05
CA LEU A 19 -49.57 42.91 0.02
C LEU A 19 -49.51 41.45 -0.52
N VAL A 20 -50.27 41.18 -1.56
CA VAL A 20 -50.30 39.87 -2.25
C VAL A 20 -48.97 39.59 -2.99
N GLU A 21 -48.36 40.61 -3.65
CA GLU A 21 -47.10 40.48 -4.35
C GLU A 21 -45.93 40.21 -3.39
N LEU A 22 -45.95 40.87 -2.21
CA LEU A 22 -44.99 40.60 -1.15
C LEU A 22 -45.12 39.18 -0.62
N LEU A 23 -46.36 38.68 -0.45
CA LEU A 23 -46.60 37.33 0.04
C LEU A 23 -46.15 36.27 -0.96
N ILE A 24 -46.40 36.47 -2.24
CA ILE A 24 -45.91 35.58 -3.30
C ILE A 24 -44.38 35.58 -3.37
N ALA A 25 -43.75 36.76 -3.24
CA ALA A 25 -42.28 36.88 -3.24
C ALA A 25 -41.65 36.14 -2.05
N ILE A 26 -42.25 36.20 -0.85
CA ILE A 26 -41.77 35.46 0.33
C ILE A 26 -41.90 33.96 0.11
N VAL A 27 -43.06 33.48 -0.37
CA VAL A 27 -43.26 32.03 -0.59
C VAL A 27 -42.29 31.51 -1.67
N THR A 28 -42.15 32.21 -2.77
CA THR A 28 -41.20 31.78 -3.83
C THR A 28 -39.75 31.81 -3.35
N SER A 29 -39.35 32.80 -2.55
CA SER A 29 -38.00 32.86 -1.99
C SER A 29 -37.75 31.69 -1.00
N LEU A 30 -38.72 31.31 -0.20
CA LEU A 30 -38.60 30.16 0.70
C LEU A 30 -38.42 28.84 -0.07
N VAL A 31 -39.12 28.64 -1.18
CA VAL A 31 -38.99 27.47 -2.02
C VAL A 31 -37.59 27.42 -2.64
N VAL A 32 -37.08 28.53 -3.13
CA VAL A 32 -35.72 28.62 -3.67
C VAL A 32 -34.66 28.35 -2.63
N VAL A 33 -34.79 28.93 -1.44
CA VAL A 33 -33.87 28.68 -0.32
C VAL A 33 -33.88 27.20 0.10
N ALA A 34 -35.07 26.59 0.18
CA ALA A 34 -35.18 25.16 0.52
C ALA A 34 -34.49 24.27 -0.55
N ALA A 35 -34.63 24.58 -1.83
CA ALA A 35 -33.96 23.88 -2.92
C ALA A 35 -32.45 24.03 -2.84
N LEU A 36 -31.93 25.24 -2.58
CA LEU A 36 -30.50 25.50 -2.41
C LEU A 36 -29.91 24.75 -1.20
N MET A 37 -30.65 24.72 -0.06
CA MET A 37 -30.25 23.94 1.10
C MET A 37 -30.14 22.44 0.78
N GLY A 38 -31.09 21.89 0.01
CA GLY A 38 -31.04 20.50 -0.44
C GLY A 38 -29.80 20.20 -1.28
N LEU A 39 -29.43 21.06 -2.23
CA LEU A 39 -28.23 20.93 -3.03
C LEU A 39 -26.96 21.03 -2.19
N LEU A 40 -26.93 21.92 -1.19
CA LEU A 40 -25.79 22.07 -0.28
C LEU A 40 -25.55 20.80 0.54
N VAL A 41 -26.59 20.17 1.07
CA VAL A 41 -26.49 18.92 1.84
C VAL A 41 -25.93 17.78 0.96
N VAL A 42 -26.41 17.64 -0.29
CA VAL A 42 -25.90 16.66 -1.23
C VAL A 42 -24.43 16.90 -1.55
N SER A 43 -24.05 18.15 -1.82
CA SER A 43 -22.66 18.55 -2.11
C SER A 43 -21.73 18.23 -0.94
N GLN A 44 -22.13 18.53 0.28
CA GLN A 44 -21.35 18.19 1.48
C GLN A 44 -21.14 16.67 1.63
N HIS A 45 -22.17 15.88 1.36
CA HIS A 45 -22.09 14.41 1.44
C HIS A 45 -21.09 13.85 0.43
N GLN A 46 -21.09 14.36 -0.80
CA GLN A 46 -20.14 13.97 -1.84
C GLN A 46 -18.69 14.38 -1.48
N THR A 47 -18.51 15.55 -0.88
CA THR A 47 -17.18 16.03 -0.48
C THR A 47 -16.58 15.13 0.62
N VAL A 48 -17.37 14.71 1.60
CA VAL A 48 -16.93 13.77 2.64
C VAL A 48 -16.52 12.43 2.03
N LEU A 49 -17.34 11.90 1.11
CA LEU A 49 -17.02 10.65 0.41
C LEU A 49 -15.67 10.72 -0.32
N LEU A 50 -15.44 11.77 -1.11
CA LEU A 50 -14.20 11.97 -1.85
C LEU A 50 -12.98 12.09 -0.93
N ARG A 51 -13.14 12.80 0.19
CA ARG A 51 -12.10 12.92 1.21
C ARG A 51 -11.74 11.58 1.83
N ASP A 52 -12.74 10.78 2.18
CA ASP A 52 -12.54 9.46 2.80
C ASP A 52 -11.81 8.51 1.85
N VAL A 53 -12.21 8.45 0.57
CA VAL A 53 -11.53 7.64 -0.45
C VAL A 53 -10.11 8.14 -0.69
N GLY A 54 -9.91 9.46 -0.75
CA GLY A 54 -8.59 10.07 -0.89
C GLY A 54 -7.65 9.70 0.27
N GLN A 55 -8.14 9.78 1.50
CA GLN A 55 -7.39 9.40 2.69
C GLN A 55 -7.03 7.91 2.71
N ALA A 56 -7.99 7.02 2.41
CA ALA A 56 -7.76 5.58 2.32
C ALA A 56 -6.71 5.25 1.25
N THR A 57 -6.82 5.89 0.09
CA THR A 57 -5.86 5.71 -1.01
C THR A 57 -4.45 6.17 -0.61
N GLN A 58 -4.32 7.33 0.00
CA GLN A 58 -3.03 7.88 0.39
C GLN A 58 -2.36 7.03 1.47
N SER A 59 -3.09 6.68 2.54
CA SER A 59 -2.55 5.85 3.62
C SER A 59 -2.17 4.45 3.13
N GLY A 60 -3.02 3.84 2.30
CA GLY A 60 -2.75 2.54 1.72
C GLY A 60 -1.54 2.55 0.78
N ARG A 61 -1.41 3.57 -0.08
CA ARG A 61 -0.23 3.72 -0.95
C ARG A 61 1.05 3.91 -0.15
N THR A 62 1.02 4.72 0.91
CA THR A 62 2.19 4.91 1.77
C THR A 62 2.64 3.59 2.40
N ALA A 63 1.71 2.79 2.93
CA ALA A 63 2.02 1.47 3.46
C ALA A 63 2.58 0.54 2.37
N MET A 64 1.96 0.53 1.18
CA MET A 64 2.40 -0.28 0.06
C MET A 64 3.82 0.08 -0.40
N THR A 65 4.10 1.36 -0.60
CA THR A 65 5.44 1.86 -0.98
C THR A 65 6.48 1.44 0.04
N ARG A 66 6.18 1.61 1.33
CA ARG A 66 7.10 1.19 2.41
C ARG A 66 7.44 -0.30 2.31
N ILE A 67 6.44 -1.18 2.11
CA ILE A 67 6.67 -2.62 1.98
C ILE A 67 7.50 -2.93 0.73
N VAL A 68 7.17 -2.30 -0.40
CA VAL A 68 7.90 -2.50 -1.67
C VAL A 68 9.36 -2.06 -1.54
N ASP A 69 9.63 -0.91 -0.89
CA ASP A 69 10.98 -0.42 -0.66
C ASP A 69 11.80 -1.38 0.21
N GLU A 70 11.18 -1.98 1.25
CA GLU A 70 11.84 -3.00 2.07
C GLU A 70 12.14 -4.28 1.25
N VAL A 71 11.22 -4.72 0.39
CA VAL A 71 11.47 -5.87 -0.50
C VAL A 71 12.59 -5.59 -1.49
N HIS A 72 12.65 -4.37 -2.05
CA HIS A 72 13.72 -3.99 -3.00
C HIS A 72 15.09 -3.82 -2.33
N SER A 73 15.12 -3.50 -1.03
CA SER A 73 16.36 -3.39 -0.26
C SER A 73 16.81 -4.71 0.36
N ALA A 74 16.09 -5.80 0.09
CA ALA A 74 16.40 -7.11 0.66
C ALA A 74 17.77 -7.62 0.21
N CYS A 75 18.50 -8.16 1.17
CA CYS A 75 19.84 -8.70 0.97
C CYS A 75 19.81 -10.01 0.18
N LEU A 76 20.23 -9.98 -1.05
CA LEU A 76 20.34 -11.16 -1.91
C LEU A 76 21.79 -11.65 -1.97
N ALA A 77 22.02 -12.90 -1.61
CA ALA A 77 23.35 -13.49 -1.67
C ALA A 77 23.28 -15.00 -1.90
N LYS A 78 24.37 -15.62 -2.37
CA LYS A 78 24.42 -17.03 -2.80
C LYS A 78 23.97 -18.01 -1.70
N GLU A 79 24.34 -17.73 -0.45
CA GLU A 79 24.09 -18.64 0.67
C GLU A 79 23.03 -18.10 1.64
N PHE A 80 22.31 -17.06 1.24
CA PHE A 80 21.40 -16.34 2.12
C PHE A 80 20.09 -16.01 1.40
N ALA A 81 18.98 -16.43 1.97
CA ALA A 81 17.65 -16.10 1.47
C ALA A 81 17.17 -14.80 2.13
N PRO A 82 16.88 -13.74 1.36
CA PRO A 82 16.43 -12.47 1.94
C PRO A 82 15.06 -12.57 2.62
N VAL A 83 14.17 -13.42 2.09
CA VAL A 83 12.89 -13.73 2.70
C VAL A 83 13.06 -14.91 3.64
N GLN A 84 12.90 -14.66 4.93
CA GLN A 84 13.15 -15.66 5.97
C GLN A 84 12.00 -16.66 6.12
N LYS A 85 12.32 -17.85 6.64
CA LYS A 85 11.39 -18.97 6.80
C LYS A 85 10.20 -18.69 7.71
N GLU A 86 10.30 -17.70 8.59
CA GLU A 86 9.23 -17.24 9.47
C GLU A 86 8.14 -16.44 8.76
N SER A 87 8.34 -16.18 7.46
CA SER A 87 7.36 -15.47 6.62
C SER A 87 6.13 -16.34 6.38
N THR A 88 4.96 -15.70 6.45
CA THR A 88 3.65 -16.36 6.29
C THR A 88 2.71 -15.47 5.45
N ALA A 89 1.50 -15.93 5.22
CA ALA A 89 0.46 -15.14 4.54
C ALA A 89 0.13 -13.78 5.20
N SER A 90 0.45 -13.60 6.47
CA SER A 90 0.20 -12.35 7.24
C SER A 90 1.46 -11.74 7.85
N LYS A 91 2.61 -12.32 7.62
CA LYS A 91 3.89 -11.87 8.16
C LYS A 91 4.97 -12.02 7.10
N LEU A 92 5.68 -10.94 6.82
CA LEU A 92 6.84 -10.92 5.93
C LEU A 92 8.07 -10.61 6.77
N VAL A 93 9.08 -11.46 6.70
CA VAL A 93 10.36 -11.29 7.39
C VAL A 93 11.45 -11.17 6.34
N LEU A 94 12.13 -10.04 6.33
CA LEU A 94 13.17 -9.68 5.39
C LEU A 94 14.47 -9.37 6.11
N VAL A 95 15.59 -9.75 5.53
CA VAL A 95 16.89 -9.25 5.95
C VAL A 95 17.38 -8.25 4.92
N ASN A 96 17.64 -7.05 5.39
CA ASN A 96 18.10 -5.92 4.62
C ASN A 96 19.52 -5.53 5.01
N ALA A 97 20.28 -5.00 4.05
CA ALA A 97 21.63 -4.52 4.28
C ALA A 97 21.82 -3.16 3.61
N TYR A 98 22.39 -2.22 4.36
CA TYR A 98 22.48 -0.80 3.96
C TYR A 98 23.90 -0.29 4.03
N SER A 99 24.88 -1.03 3.51
CA SER A 99 26.26 -0.59 3.61
C SER A 99 27.20 -1.20 2.60
N ASN A 100 28.49 -0.87 2.75
CA ASN A 100 29.56 -1.45 1.97
C ASN A 100 29.81 -2.93 2.36
N GLU A 101 30.48 -3.66 1.48
CA GLU A 101 30.73 -5.09 1.61
C GLU A 101 31.39 -5.49 2.94
N ALA A 102 32.34 -4.70 3.43
CA ALA A 102 33.07 -5.02 4.67
C ALA A 102 32.17 -4.94 5.90
N GLU A 103 31.32 -3.90 5.99
CA GLU A 103 30.38 -3.71 7.09
C GLU A 103 29.24 -4.73 7.05
N ILE A 104 28.86 -5.20 5.86
CA ILE A 104 27.86 -6.26 5.71
C ILE A 104 28.47 -7.61 6.16
N LYS A 105 29.72 -7.91 5.80
CA LYS A 105 30.40 -9.15 6.25
C LYS A 105 30.51 -9.24 7.75
N SER A 106 30.73 -8.12 8.45
CA SER A 106 30.75 -8.07 9.93
C SER A 106 29.34 -8.06 10.54
N GLY A 107 28.28 -7.98 9.74
CA GLY A 107 26.90 -7.90 10.25
C GLY A 107 26.52 -6.56 10.89
N GLU A 108 27.41 -5.57 10.91
CA GLU A 108 27.20 -4.32 11.65
C GLU A 108 26.03 -3.49 11.14
N ARG A 109 25.71 -3.55 9.82
CA ARG A 109 24.65 -2.77 9.20
C ARG A 109 23.58 -3.61 8.51
N THR A 110 23.42 -4.84 8.96
CA THR A 110 22.28 -5.66 8.60
C THR A 110 21.15 -5.44 9.58
N ARG A 111 19.94 -5.54 9.11
CA ARG A 111 18.74 -5.51 9.95
C ARG A 111 17.73 -6.53 9.46
N GLU A 112 16.91 -7.01 10.36
CA GLU A 112 15.75 -7.82 10.02
C GLU A 112 14.50 -6.96 10.17
N ASP A 113 13.71 -6.85 9.11
CA ASP A 113 12.43 -6.14 9.10
C ASP A 113 11.30 -7.14 9.11
N ILE A 114 10.42 -7.03 10.11
CA ILE A 114 9.29 -7.91 10.33
C ILE A 114 8.00 -7.14 10.10
N ILE A 115 7.41 -7.30 8.92
CA ILE A 115 6.15 -6.67 8.58
C ILE A 115 5.00 -7.62 8.93
N THR A 116 4.16 -7.23 9.89
CA THR A 116 3.09 -8.08 10.41
C THR A 116 1.73 -7.42 10.22
N PHE A 117 0.79 -8.18 9.68
CA PHE A 117 -0.63 -7.82 9.63
C PHE A 117 -1.35 -8.37 10.85
N ASN A 118 -1.93 -7.48 11.65
CA ASN A 118 -2.80 -7.83 12.75
C ASN A 118 -4.27 -7.74 12.29
N LYS A 119 -4.87 -8.89 12.02
CA LYS A 119 -6.25 -8.97 11.53
C LYS A 119 -7.28 -8.43 12.52
N ALA A 120 -7.06 -8.61 13.82
CA ALA A 120 -7.99 -8.15 14.86
C ALA A 120 -8.02 -6.62 14.98
N LYS A 121 -6.87 -5.97 14.77
CA LYS A 121 -6.73 -4.51 14.84
C LYS A 121 -6.82 -3.83 13.47
N GLY A 122 -6.76 -4.59 12.38
CA GLY A 122 -6.67 -4.04 11.03
C GLY A 122 -5.42 -3.19 10.83
N THR A 123 -4.28 -3.58 11.41
CA THR A 123 -3.04 -2.80 11.34
C THR A 123 -1.91 -3.58 10.69
N LEU A 124 -1.12 -2.88 9.86
CA LEU A 124 0.19 -3.32 9.41
C LEU A 124 1.26 -2.65 10.27
N THR A 125 2.13 -3.44 10.85
CA THR A 125 3.26 -2.97 11.67
C THR A 125 4.56 -3.44 11.05
N ASP A 126 5.54 -2.57 11.03
CA ASP A 126 6.92 -2.83 10.67
C ASP A 126 7.77 -2.79 11.94
N GLU A 127 8.45 -3.89 12.25
CA GLU A 127 9.38 -4.00 13.39
C GLU A 127 10.76 -4.23 12.84
N THR A 128 11.64 -3.27 13.07
CA THR A 128 13.05 -3.34 12.68
C THR A 128 13.90 -3.83 13.82
N LEU A 129 14.57 -4.97 13.62
CA LEU A 129 15.52 -5.57 14.54
C LEU A 129 16.94 -5.27 14.08
N THR A 130 17.75 -4.67 14.93
CA THR A 130 19.16 -4.41 14.63
C THR A 130 20.00 -5.66 14.83
N SER A 131 21.08 -5.75 14.05
CA SER A 131 22.06 -6.82 14.24
C SER A 131 22.67 -6.74 15.65
N THR A 132 22.87 -7.91 16.24
CA THR A 132 23.58 -8.09 17.52
C THR A 132 24.95 -8.73 17.33
N GLY A 133 25.33 -9.02 16.09
CA GLY A 133 26.59 -9.68 15.70
C GLY A 133 26.32 -10.77 14.66
N GLY A 134 27.28 -11.68 14.53
CA GLY A 134 27.28 -12.72 13.51
C GLY A 134 27.99 -12.26 12.24
N GLU A 135 28.53 -13.20 11.49
CA GLU A 135 29.18 -12.98 10.21
C GLU A 135 28.32 -13.59 9.11
N TYR A 136 28.44 -13.05 7.92
CA TYR A 136 27.79 -13.62 6.74
C TYR A 136 28.17 -15.10 6.57
N PRO A 137 27.20 -15.99 6.31
CA PRO A 137 25.77 -15.78 6.10
C PRO A 137 24.90 -15.91 7.36
N GLU A 138 25.49 -16.05 8.53
CA GLU A 138 24.78 -16.29 9.80
C GLU A 138 24.71 -15.00 10.63
N PHE A 139 23.77 -14.12 10.25
CA PHE A 139 23.49 -12.91 11.01
C PHE A 139 22.69 -13.22 12.27
N ALA A 140 23.00 -12.52 13.36
CA ALA A 140 22.23 -12.56 14.59
C ALA A 140 21.52 -11.23 14.82
N PHE A 141 20.24 -11.27 15.09
CA PHE A 141 19.40 -10.10 15.31
C PHE A 141 18.84 -10.07 16.75
N GLN A 142 18.36 -8.91 17.14
CA GLN A 142 17.61 -8.78 18.39
C GLN A 142 16.39 -9.72 18.36
N ALA A 143 15.95 -10.16 19.55
CA ALA A 143 14.75 -10.99 19.62
C ALA A 143 13.51 -10.20 19.18
N PRO A 144 12.54 -10.83 18.48
CA PRO A 144 11.28 -10.20 18.13
C PRO A 144 10.58 -9.57 19.33
N GLY A 145 10.05 -8.38 19.17
CA GLY A 145 9.46 -7.58 20.26
C GLY A 145 10.46 -6.66 20.98
N LYS A 146 11.75 -6.68 20.63
CA LYS A 146 12.78 -5.79 21.16
C LYS A 146 13.21 -4.70 20.19
N GLY A 147 12.80 -4.80 18.94
CA GLY A 147 13.10 -3.83 17.90
C GLY A 147 12.24 -2.56 17.95
N THR A 148 12.53 -1.66 17.03
CA THR A 148 11.72 -0.46 16.82
C THR A 148 10.49 -0.82 16.03
N ARG A 149 9.29 -0.59 16.59
CA ARG A 149 8.02 -0.91 15.93
C ARG A 149 7.32 0.34 15.47
N THR A 150 6.92 0.35 14.19
CA THR A 150 6.18 1.44 13.55
C THR A 150 4.89 0.90 12.94
N VAL A 151 3.77 1.60 13.13
CA VAL A 151 2.52 1.29 12.42
C VAL A 151 2.60 1.95 11.05
N ILE A 152 2.70 1.12 9.99
CA ILE A 152 2.80 1.58 8.60
C ILE A 152 1.45 1.68 7.90
N GLY A 153 0.42 1.01 8.43
CA GLY A 153 -0.94 1.08 7.91
C GLY A 153 -1.98 0.75 8.97
N SER A 154 -3.12 1.45 8.91
CA SER A 154 -4.29 1.22 9.77
C SER A 154 -5.54 1.09 8.92
N ASN A 155 -6.60 0.49 9.49
CA ASN A 155 -7.85 0.16 8.79
C ASN A 155 -7.62 -0.69 7.54
N ILE A 156 -6.72 -1.65 7.67
CA ILE A 156 -6.35 -2.61 6.62
C ILE A 156 -7.13 -3.91 6.79
N THR A 157 -7.59 -4.47 5.70
CA THR A 157 -8.22 -5.80 5.66
C THR A 157 -7.70 -6.61 4.48
N GLU A 158 -7.91 -7.92 4.53
CA GLU A 158 -7.63 -8.80 3.40
C GLU A 158 -8.51 -8.42 2.19
N THR A 159 -7.89 -8.33 1.01
CA THR A 159 -8.62 -8.06 -0.23
C THR A 159 -9.50 -9.23 -0.60
N LYS A 160 -10.71 -8.95 -1.07
CA LYS A 160 -11.61 -9.96 -1.63
C LYS A 160 -11.53 -9.92 -3.15
N GLN A 161 -11.34 -11.09 -3.77
CA GLN A 161 -11.46 -11.29 -5.21
C GLN A 161 -12.61 -12.28 -5.45
N GLY A 162 -13.81 -11.73 -5.71
CA GLY A 162 -15.04 -12.50 -5.65
C GLY A 162 -15.33 -12.97 -4.22
N GLU A 163 -15.52 -14.27 -4.03
CA GLU A 163 -15.72 -14.87 -2.69
C GLU A 163 -14.41 -15.24 -1.98
N LEU A 164 -13.29 -15.25 -2.70
CA LEU A 164 -11.98 -15.61 -2.15
C LEU A 164 -11.35 -14.40 -1.44
N LYS A 165 -10.81 -14.64 -0.24
CA LYS A 165 -9.95 -13.68 0.45
C LYS A 165 -8.51 -13.94 0.04
N LEU A 166 -7.86 -12.93 -0.50
CA LEU A 166 -6.45 -12.99 -0.80
C LEU A 166 -5.64 -12.72 0.48
N PRO A 167 -4.61 -13.51 0.76
CA PRO A 167 -3.68 -13.21 1.85
C PRO A 167 -2.93 -11.91 1.56
N ILE A 168 -2.46 -11.25 2.63
CA ILE A 168 -1.72 -9.97 2.51
C ILE A 168 -0.41 -10.20 1.75
N PHE A 169 0.32 -11.29 2.06
CA PHE A 169 1.57 -11.65 1.43
C PHE A 169 1.43 -12.97 0.69
N ARG A 170 1.93 -13.00 -0.55
CA ARG A 170 2.04 -14.18 -1.42
C ARG A 170 3.46 -14.26 -1.94
N TYR A 171 4.02 -15.43 -1.97
CA TYR A 171 5.41 -15.65 -2.35
C TYR A 171 5.48 -16.36 -3.70
N TYR A 172 6.45 -15.96 -4.52
CA TYR A 172 6.62 -16.48 -5.86
C TYR A 172 8.04 -16.97 -6.06
N GLU A 173 8.16 -18.13 -6.67
CA GLU A 173 9.42 -18.72 -7.10
C GLU A 173 9.44 -18.89 -8.63
N TYR A 174 10.61 -18.99 -9.22
CA TYR A 174 10.70 -19.40 -10.61
C TYR A 174 10.34 -20.87 -10.74
N ALA A 175 9.40 -21.20 -11.63
CA ALA A 175 9.11 -22.57 -11.96
C ALA A 175 10.32 -23.16 -12.69
N GLU A 176 10.78 -24.33 -12.26
CA GLU A 176 11.71 -25.13 -13.04
C GLU A 176 10.98 -25.53 -14.33
N THR A 177 11.31 -24.92 -15.46
CA THR A 177 10.88 -25.46 -16.75
C THR A 177 11.72 -26.69 -17.02
N PRO A 178 11.11 -27.86 -17.37
CA PRO A 178 11.87 -28.96 -17.93
C PRO A 178 12.70 -28.40 -19.09
N GLU A 179 13.98 -28.75 -19.16
CA GLU A 179 14.87 -28.29 -20.21
C GLU A 179 14.17 -28.41 -21.58
N PRO A 180 13.93 -27.30 -22.29
CA PRO A 180 13.38 -27.41 -23.61
C PRO A 180 14.45 -27.96 -24.53
N ASP A 181 14.15 -29.09 -25.14
CA ASP A 181 14.93 -29.67 -26.22
C ASP A 181 15.22 -28.57 -27.26
N ASN A 182 16.44 -27.99 -27.23
CA ASN A 182 17.03 -27.09 -28.23
C ASN A 182 16.32 -25.75 -28.56
N SER A 183 15.48 -25.17 -27.74
CA SER A 183 14.93 -23.84 -27.99
C SER A 183 15.63 -22.75 -27.16
N THR A 184 16.09 -21.72 -27.81
CA THR A 184 16.95 -20.64 -27.33
C THR A 184 16.25 -19.65 -26.37
N GLU A 185 15.03 -19.90 -25.97
CA GLU A 185 14.25 -19.02 -25.08
C GLU A 185 13.72 -19.77 -23.86
N ALA A 186 14.49 -19.73 -22.79
CA ALA A 186 14.02 -20.17 -21.48
C ALA A 186 12.92 -19.22 -20.97
N SER A 187 11.66 -19.64 -21.08
CA SER A 187 10.54 -18.89 -20.50
C SER A 187 10.51 -19.10 -19.00
N SER A 188 10.96 -18.13 -18.23
CA SER A 188 10.85 -18.14 -16.77
C SER A 188 9.43 -17.79 -16.33
N THR A 189 8.66 -18.78 -15.95
CA THR A 189 7.33 -18.56 -15.36
C THR A 189 7.41 -18.49 -13.84
N LEU A 190 6.77 -17.47 -13.26
CA LEU A 190 6.63 -17.35 -11.82
C LEU A 190 5.50 -18.23 -11.33
N LYS A 191 5.74 -19.00 -10.30
CA LYS A 191 4.77 -19.86 -9.64
C LYS A 191 4.57 -19.41 -8.19
N GLU A 192 3.33 -19.27 -7.78
CA GLU A 192 3.01 -19.01 -6.37
C GLU A 192 3.38 -20.24 -5.52
N THR A 193 4.12 -19.99 -4.44
CA THR A 193 4.51 -21.01 -3.47
C THR A 193 3.96 -20.71 -2.10
N THR A 194 3.51 -21.72 -1.40
CA THR A 194 3.08 -21.61 0.01
C THR A 194 4.23 -21.90 0.99
N LYS A 195 5.34 -22.43 0.46
CA LYS A 195 6.53 -22.72 1.24
C LYS A 195 7.57 -21.66 0.97
N VAL A 196 7.84 -20.85 1.97
CA VAL A 196 9.03 -20.00 1.96
C VAL A 196 10.22 -20.92 2.18
N PRO A 197 11.31 -20.86 1.39
CA PRO A 197 12.46 -21.73 1.51
C PRO A 197 12.97 -21.71 2.94
N ALA A 198 13.02 -22.89 3.56
CA ALA A 198 13.27 -22.99 4.98
C ALA A 198 14.75 -23.09 5.32
N GLU A 199 15.64 -23.44 4.39
CA GLU A 199 17.02 -23.80 4.74
C GLU A 199 18.03 -23.42 3.66
N LYS A 200 19.25 -23.14 4.16
CA LYS A 200 20.53 -22.99 3.49
C LYS A 200 20.73 -24.12 2.48
N GLY A 201 20.87 -23.81 1.21
CA GLY A 201 21.29 -24.76 0.18
C GLY A 201 20.18 -25.39 -0.68
N GLU A 202 18.91 -25.26 -0.36
CA GLU A 202 17.86 -25.63 -1.29
C GLU A 202 17.62 -24.47 -2.27
N GLY A 203 18.35 -24.39 -3.36
CA GLY A 203 18.40 -23.38 -4.43
C GLY A 203 17.12 -22.69 -4.94
N LYS A 204 16.07 -22.67 -4.16
CA LYS A 204 14.80 -21.99 -4.45
C LYS A 204 14.69 -20.69 -3.70
N THR A 205 15.26 -19.66 -4.30
CA THR A 205 15.07 -18.28 -3.82
C THR A 205 13.69 -17.77 -4.20
N ILE A 206 13.03 -17.11 -3.27
CA ILE A 206 11.81 -16.36 -3.58
C ILE A 206 12.18 -15.28 -4.62
N ALA A 207 11.49 -15.29 -5.76
CA ALA A 207 11.71 -14.34 -6.85
C ALA A 207 10.98 -13.02 -6.63
N GLY A 208 9.90 -13.05 -5.86
CA GLY A 208 9.12 -11.86 -5.56
C GLY A 208 8.01 -12.10 -4.56
N VAL A 209 7.47 -11.00 -4.07
CA VAL A 209 6.38 -10.97 -3.08
C VAL A 209 5.19 -10.24 -3.66
N GLY A 210 4.06 -10.91 -3.72
CA GLY A 210 2.76 -10.30 -4.02
C GLY A 210 2.16 -9.71 -2.75
N ILE A 211 1.72 -8.47 -2.80
CA ILE A 211 1.16 -7.75 -1.66
C ILE A 211 -0.24 -7.30 -2.03
N ALA A 212 -1.26 -7.70 -1.26
CA ALA A 212 -2.64 -7.36 -1.54
C ALA A 212 -3.42 -7.05 -0.26
N PHE A 213 -3.99 -5.86 -0.17
CA PHE A 213 -4.85 -5.47 0.93
C PHE A 213 -5.87 -4.41 0.54
N THR A 214 -6.91 -4.29 1.34
CA THR A 214 -7.91 -3.24 1.23
C THR A 214 -7.68 -2.23 2.33
N ALA A 215 -7.51 -0.95 1.96
CA ALA A 215 -7.42 0.16 2.88
C ALA A 215 -8.77 0.86 3.01
N ALA A 216 -9.22 1.12 4.24
CA ALA A 216 -10.44 1.84 4.54
C ALA A 216 -10.15 3.19 5.23
N PRO A 217 -11.05 4.18 5.11
CA PRO A 217 -10.90 5.45 5.80
C PRO A 217 -11.01 5.30 7.32
N ALA A 218 -10.47 6.27 8.06
CA ALA A 218 -10.47 6.27 9.52
C ALA A 218 -11.89 6.29 10.13
N SER A 219 -12.88 6.72 9.38
CA SER A 219 -14.29 6.84 9.80
C SER A 219 -15.04 5.51 9.99
N GLY A 220 -14.41 4.38 9.65
CA GLY A 220 -14.95 3.03 9.90
C GLY A 220 -14.82 2.07 8.72
N LEU A 221 -14.62 0.80 9.05
CA LEU A 221 -14.44 -0.30 8.10
C LEU A 221 -15.69 -0.66 7.29
N GLU A 222 -16.89 -0.23 7.72
CA GLU A 222 -18.16 -0.72 7.19
C GLU A 222 -18.75 0.09 6.03
N THR A 223 -18.11 1.15 5.60
CA THR A 223 -18.60 1.95 4.47
C THR A 223 -18.25 1.31 3.15
N VAL A 224 -19.09 0.43 2.68
CA VAL A 224 -19.06 -0.14 1.34
C VAL A 224 -18.94 1.01 0.31
N GLY A 225 -17.90 0.96 -0.54
CA GLY A 225 -17.62 1.97 -1.56
C GLY A 225 -16.63 3.08 -1.18
N ARG A 226 -16.13 3.09 0.06
CA ARG A 226 -15.09 4.05 0.50
C ARG A 226 -13.71 3.42 0.69
N SER A 227 -13.62 2.09 0.65
CA SER A 227 -12.37 1.35 0.74
C SER A 227 -11.73 1.18 -0.63
N VAL A 228 -10.40 1.10 -0.66
CA VAL A 228 -9.59 0.96 -1.87
C VAL A 228 -8.80 -0.33 -1.81
N ASN A 229 -8.94 -1.16 -2.84
CA ASN A 229 -8.15 -2.37 -3.01
C ASN A 229 -6.79 -2.00 -3.63
N LEU A 230 -5.73 -2.39 -2.97
CA LEU A 230 -4.35 -2.22 -3.41
C LEU A 230 -3.74 -3.59 -3.63
N ASN A 231 -3.13 -3.78 -4.79
CA ASN A 231 -2.44 -5.00 -5.15
C ASN A 231 -1.20 -4.64 -5.96
N THR A 232 -0.06 -5.20 -5.56
CA THR A 232 1.20 -5.03 -6.28
C THR A 232 2.03 -6.28 -6.19
N PHE A 233 3.04 -6.35 -7.04
CA PHE A 233 4.06 -7.39 -7.03
C PHE A 233 5.42 -6.71 -6.95
N ALA A 234 6.21 -7.08 -5.96
CA ALA A 234 7.57 -6.61 -5.79
C ALA A 234 8.54 -7.74 -6.08
N THR A 235 9.42 -7.55 -7.06
CA THR A 235 10.50 -8.48 -7.36
C THR A 235 11.67 -8.22 -6.43
N LEU A 236 12.37 -9.27 -6.04
CA LEU A 236 13.67 -9.14 -5.40
C LEU A 236 14.67 -8.72 -6.47
N ALA A 237 15.38 -7.61 -6.24
CA ALA A 237 16.07 -6.82 -7.26
C ALA A 237 17.11 -7.60 -8.10
N PHE A 238 17.59 -8.75 -7.64
CA PHE A 238 18.65 -9.50 -8.29
C PHE A 238 18.40 -11.01 -8.40
N SER A 239 17.17 -11.48 -8.23
CA SER A 239 16.86 -12.89 -8.43
C SER A 239 16.88 -13.22 -9.93
N ALA A 240 17.92 -13.89 -10.38
CA ALA A 240 18.00 -14.37 -11.76
C ALA A 240 17.25 -15.71 -11.90
N PRO A 241 16.51 -15.92 -13.00
CA PRO A 241 15.66 -17.11 -13.16
C PRO A 241 16.43 -18.44 -13.26
N PHE A 242 17.67 -18.48 -13.71
CA PHE A 242 18.35 -19.74 -14.06
C PHE A 242 19.86 -19.79 -13.86
N SER A 243 20.51 -18.75 -13.41
CA SER A 243 21.92 -18.83 -13.07
C SER A 243 22.05 -18.92 -11.55
N GLU A 244 22.86 -19.85 -11.08
CA GLU A 244 23.51 -19.62 -9.80
C GLU A 244 24.01 -18.18 -9.87
N PRO A 245 23.61 -17.32 -8.92
CA PRO A 245 24.11 -15.96 -8.95
C PRO A 245 25.64 -16.09 -9.03
N LYS A 246 26.20 -15.70 -10.16
CA LYS A 246 27.65 -15.45 -10.26
C LYS A 246 27.94 -14.20 -9.46
N VAL A 247 27.55 -14.23 -8.21
CA VAL A 247 27.93 -13.24 -7.22
C VAL A 247 29.35 -13.61 -6.88
N GLU A 248 30.28 -12.97 -7.55
CA GLU A 248 31.64 -12.93 -7.07
C GLU A 248 31.57 -12.42 -5.64
N ASP A 249 31.58 -13.34 -4.68
CA ASP A 249 31.92 -13.23 -3.27
C ASP A 249 31.46 -11.96 -2.48
N GLY A 250 30.41 -11.29 -2.89
CA GLY A 250 29.91 -10.13 -2.15
C GLY A 250 28.57 -10.39 -1.43
N PRO A 251 28.46 -10.16 -0.12
CA PRO A 251 27.19 -10.18 0.55
C PRO A 251 26.35 -8.99 0.10
N CYS A 252 25.10 -9.25 -0.25
CA CYS A 252 24.08 -8.24 -0.49
C CYS A 252 24.47 -7.14 -1.53
N ARG A 253 24.39 -7.46 -2.78
CA ARG A 253 24.45 -6.45 -3.87
C ARG A 253 23.08 -6.19 -4.44
#